data_0ba4389a9373c8c8696b78240ae257e5
#
_entry.id   0ba4389a9373c8c8696b78240ae257e5
#
_cell.length_a   1.000
_cell.length_b   1.000
_cell.length_c   1.000
_cell.angle_alpha   90.00
_cell.angle_beta   90.00
_cell.angle_gamma   90.00
#
_symmetry.space_group_name_H-M   'P 1'
#
loop_
_entity.id
_entity.type
_entity.pdbx_description
1 polymer ?
#
loop_
_entity_poly.entity_id
_entity_poly.type
_entity_poly.pdbx_seq_one_letter_code
_entity_poly.pdbx_strand_id
1 'polypeptide(L)'
;KALMNASGLSPDQVNLQIRARELAAGPVAKRAAEVDRTEQYPWDNIDLLKDAKLIGMTIPTQYGGQGKGWLDAVLAIEALSAACAVTGRIAVETNMGAVSAIMAYGSDEQKKMAADMVLAGDKPAICITEPEAGSDANGMTTRADKKGNRYVINGRKHWITGGGVSRLHLIFAKVYDEKGSYEGIGGFLAIRDETKGLKITKREPTMGLRGIPEAVIDFEDMDVPPSALVIPPRGLKKGFADLMTAYNSQRVGAATVALGIAEGAYQLALDWSEKRHQFGRPINEFQGLQWKLADMSIKLSAARALVYGAARSGEGGFPDMLLAAQAKVFTSESAIQIVNEALQFFGARGYSRELPLERMARDVRMFTIGGGTAEVLRNVVAGALLKKKLPQTRDGWN
;
A
#
# COMPACT_ATOMS: atom_id res chain seq x y z
N LYS A 1 23.39 -6.14 13.46
CA LYS A 1 24.02 -4.89 13.99
C LYS A 1 24.74 -4.10 12.89
N ALA A 2 25.53 -4.73 12.00
CA ALA A 2 26.26 -4.01 10.93
C ALA A 2 25.32 -3.35 9.90
N LEU A 3 24.23 -3.98 9.53
CA LEU A 3 23.20 -3.43 8.62
C LEU A 3 22.43 -2.26 9.23
N MET A 4 22.25 -2.23 10.56
CA MET A 4 21.59 -1.12 11.27
C MET A 4 22.45 0.16 11.24
N ASN A 5 23.76 0.05 11.35
CA ASN A 5 24.66 1.22 11.28
C ASN A 5 24.85 1.76 9.85
N ALA A 6 24.67 0.93 8.82
CA ALA A 6 24.79 1.35 7.43
C ALA A 6 23.54 2.08 6.89
N SER A 7 22.41 2.02 7.59
CA SER A 7 21.13 2.57 7.12
C SER A 7 20.94 4.07 7.37
N GLY A 8 21.81 4.70 8.16
CA GLY A 8 21.69 6.12 8.53
C GLY A 8 20.41 6.44 9.32
N LEU A 9 19.95 5.52 10.17
CA LEU A 9 18.78 5.71 11.02
C LEU A 9 19.16 6.48 12.29
N SER A 10 18.26 7.36 12.73
CA SER A 10 18.38 8.01 14.03
C SER A 10 18.14 7.01 15.17
N PRO A 11 18.57 7.33 16.41
CA PRO A 11 18.28 6.49 17.58
C PRO A 11 16.79 6.21 17.77
N ASP A 12 15.93 7.21 17.54
CA ASP A 12 14.47 7.05 17.63
C ASP A 12 13.92 6.11 16.56
N GLN A 13 14.45 6.18 15.34
CA GLN A 13 14.10 5.26 14.26
C GLN A 13 14.55 3.82 14.56
N VAL A 14 15.71 3.63 15.13
CA VAL A 14 16.18 2.31 15.58
C VAL A 14 15.24 1.75 16.66
N ASN A 15 14.87 2.56 17.65
CA ASN A 15 13.93 2.15 18.69
C ASN A 15 12.55 1.81 18.13
N LEU A 16 12.05 2.61 17.19
CA LEU A 16 10.80 2.34 16.48
C LEU A 16 10.86 0.99 15.76
N GLN A 17 11.94 0.74 15.05
CA GLN A 17 12.14 -0.52 14.32
C GLN A 17 12.16 -1.73 15.25
N ILE A 18 12.85 -1.62 16.40
CA ILE A 18 12.90 -2.68 17.42
C ILE A 18 11.50 -3.00 17.93
N ARG A 19 10.75 -1.98 18.38
CA ARG A 19 9.38 -2.15 18.89
C ARG A 19 8.43 -2.76 17.84
N ALA A 20 8.52 -2.29 16.59
CA ALA A 20 7.70 -2.83 15.50
C ALA A 20 8.04 -4.31 15.21
N ARG A 21 9.31 -4.69 15.26
CA ARG A 21 9.76 -6.08 15.09
C ARG A 21 9.30 -6.99 16.24
N GLU A 22 9.33 -6.53 17.48
CA GLU A 22 8.84 -7.26 18.63
C GLU A 22 7.32 -7.52 18.51
N LEU A 23 6.57 -6.49 18.15
CA LEU A 23 5.13 -6.62 17.91
C LEU A 23 4.83 -7.60 16.76
N ALA A 24 5.59 -7.51 15.67
CA ALA A 24 5.47 -8.38 14.50
C ALA A 24 5.77 -9.84 14.84
N ALA A 25 6.90 -10.12 15.47
CA ALA A 25 7.34 -11.47 15.83
C ALA A 25 6.47 -12.13 16.92
N GLY A 26 5.79 -11.33 17.73
CA GLY A 26 4.92 -11.79 18.81
C GLY A 26 3.46 -11.98 18.36
N PRO A 27 2.56 -11.07 18.76
CA PRO A 27 1.11 -11.25 18.57
C PRO A 27 0.68 -11.25 17.10
N VAL A 28 1.35 -10.47 16.23
CA VAL A 28 1.00 -10.40 14.80
C VAL A 28 1.31 -11.72 14.10
N ALA A 29 2.51 -12.27 14.31
CA ALA A 29 2.90 -13.56 13.73
C ALA A 29 2.00 -14.71 14.16
N LYS A 30 1.56 -14.72 15.42
CA LYS A 30 0.67 -15.76 15.97
C LYS A 30 -0.68 -15.82 15.25
N ARG A 31 -1.19 -14.69 14.77
CA ARG A 31 -2.50 -14.60 14.10
C ARG A 31 -2.43 -14.72 12.59
N ALA A 32 -1.25 -14.61 11.99
CA ALA A 32 -1.10 -14.47 10.55
C ALA A 32 -1.72 -15.64 9.75
N ALA A 33 -1.53 -16.88 10.20
CA ALA A 33 -2.10 -18.07 9.57
C ALA A 33 -3.64 -18.10 9.69
N GLU A 34 -4.19 -17.69 10.81
CA GLU A 34 -5.63 -17.62 11.03
C GLU A 34 -6.28 -16.56 10.18
N VAL A 35 -5.68 -15.37 10.08
CA VAL A 35 -6.14 -14.26 9.22
C VAL A 35 -6.25 -14.72 7.76
N ASP A 36 -5.25 -15.43 7.26
CA ASP A 36 -5.28 -15.99 5.92
C ASP A 36 -6.36 -17.08 5.76
N ARG A 37 -6.45 -18.00 6.70
CA ARG A 37 -7.37 -19.12 6.65
C ARG A 37 -8.84 -18.70 6.74
N THR A 38 -9.15 -17.76 7.64
CA THR A 38 -10.52 -17.29 7.89
C THR A 38 -10.97 -16.19 6.95
N GLU A 39 -10.02 -15.51 6.27
CA GLU A 39 -10.25 -14.34 5.43
C GLU A 39 -10.92 -13.18 6.20
N GLN A 40 -10.80 -13.18 7.52
CA GLN A 40 -11.36 -12.13 8.37
C GLN A 40 -10.38 -10.99 8.56
N TYR A 41 -10.90 -9.77 8.53
CA TYR A 41 -10.13 -8.58 8.82
C TYR A 41 -9.63 -8.60 10.27
N PRO A 42 -8.33 -8.39 10.52
CA PRO A 42 -7.75 -8.61 11.84
C PRO A 42 -7.94 -7.40 12.77
N TRP A 43 -9.15 -7.19 13.27
CA TRP A 43 -9.48 -6.09 14.19
C TRP A 43 -8.58 -6.07 15.44
N ASP A 44 -8.25 -7.24 15.99
CA ASP A 44 -7.33 -7.35 17.13
C ASP A 44 -5.94 -6.77 16.82
N ASN A 45 -5.47 -6.92 15.57
CA ASN A 45 -4.21 -6.32 15.16
C ASN A 45 -4.31 -4.80 15.05
N ILE A 46 -5.49 -4.26 14.69
CA ILE A 46 -5.73 -2.82 14.70
C ILE A 46 -5.55 -2.25 16.11
N ASP A 47 -6.12 -2.90 17.11
CA ASP A 47 -5.97 -2.46 18.50
C ASP A 47 -4.50 -2.50 18.94
N LEU A 48 -3.76 -3.55 18.59
CA LEU A 48 -2.32 -3.61 18.83
C LEU A 48 -1.55 -2.46 18.17
N LEU A 49 -1.88 -2.13 16.92
CA LEU A 49 -1.22 -1.04 16.20
C LEU A 49 -1.56 0.34 16.80
N LYS A 50 -2.79 0.52 17.28
CA LYS A 50 -3.21 1.75 17.99
C LYS A 50 -2.41 1.91 19.28
N ASP A 51 -2.37 0.87 20.11
CA ASP A 51 -1.66 0.88 21.40
C ASP A 51 -0.16 1.12 21.21
N ALA A 52 0.41 0.53 20.15
CA ALA A 52 1.81 0.73 19.78
C ALA A 52 2.10 2.07 19.08
N LYS A 53 1.07 2.87 18.80
CA LYS A 53 1.15 4.15 18.07
C LYS A 53 1.76 3.99 16.66
N LEU A 54 1.37 2.94 15.95
CA LEU A 54 1.80 2.64 14.59
C LEU A 54 0.74 2.97 13.53
N ILE A 55 -0.40 3.52 13.95
CA ILE A 55 -1.46 4.06 13.09
C ILE A 55 -1.41 5.58 13.11
N GLY A 56 -1.58 6.22 11.94
CA GLY A 56 -1.62 7.68 11.85
C GLY A 56 -0.33 8.38 12.26
N MET A 57 0.80 7.70 12.13
CA MET A 57 2.12 8.25 12.49
C MET A 57 2.45 9.52 11.72
N THR A 58 2.05 9.60 10.47
CA THR A 58 2.34 10.70 9.54
C THR A 58 1.34 11.86 9.68
N ILE A 59 0.24 11.66 10.38
CA ILE A 59 -0.75 12.72 10.65
C ILE A 59 -0.08 13.82 11.48
N PRO A 60 -0.24 15.11 11.09
CA PRO A 60 0.33 16.22 11.86
C PRO A 60 -0.14 16.25 13.30
N THR A 61 0.71 16.73 14.19
CA THR A 61 0.44 16.78 15.64
C THR A 61 -0.78 17.64 15.98
N GLN A 62 -1.03 18.70 15.21
CA GLN A 62 -2.22 19.55 15.38
C GLN A 62 -3.56 18.83 15.18
N TYR A 63 -3.55 17.67 14.49
CA TYR A 63 -4.72 16.80 14.31
C TYR A 63 -4.66 15.54 15.19
N GLY A 64 -3.71 15.47 16.11
CA GLY A 64 -3.58 14.38 17.08
C GLY A 64 -2.64 13.25 16.65
N GLY A 65 -1.99 13.35 15.49
CA GLY A 65 -0.98 12.41 15.04
C GLY A 65 0.40 12.67 15.64
N GLN A 66 1.42 12.03 15.08
CA GLN A 66 2.80 12.14 15.56
C GLN A 66 3.69 13.02 14.67
N GLY A 67 3.22 13.42 13.49
CA GLY A 67 3.98 14.22 12.53
C GLY A 67 5.26 13.56 12.06
N LYS A 68 5.31 12.23 12.04
CA LYS A 68 6.48 11.46 11.61
C LYS A 68 6.62 11.44 10.09
N GLY A 69 7.85 11.21 9.63
CA GLY A 69 8.16 11.13 8.21
C GLY A 69 7.85 9.77 7.57
N TRP A 70 7.98 9.71 6.25
CA TRP A 70 7.72 8.51 5.48
C TRP A 70 8.63 7.34 5.86
N LEU A 71 9.90 7.61 6.19
CA LEU A 71 10.83 6.57 6.61
C LEU A 71 10.40 5.92 7.92
N ASP A 72 9.87 6.69 8.86
CA ASP A 72 9.37 6.13 10.13
C ASP A 72 8.23 5.14 9.86
N ALA A 73 7.27 5.51 8.99
CA ALA A 73 6.19 4.62 8.58
C ALA A 73 6.73 3.38 7.86
N VAL A 74 7.71 3.54 6.97
CA VAL A 74 8.37 2.44 6.24
C VAL A 74 8.98 1.43 7.21
N LEU A 75 9.68 1.87 8.25
CA LEU A 75 10.29 0.97 9.24
C LEU A 75 9.25 0.10 9.95
N ALA A 76 8.11 0.68 10.32
CA ALA A 76 7.01 -0.07 10.92
C ALA A 76 6.35 -1.04 9.94
N ILE A 77 6.07 -0.59 8.71
CA ILE A 77 5.43 -1.41 7.66
C ILE A 77 6.31 -2.60 7.29
N GLU A 78 7.62 -2.40 7.11
CA GLU A 78 8.58 -3.47 6.80
C GLU A 78 8.56 -4.54 7.88
N ALA A 79 8.65 -4.15 9.15
CA ALA A 79 8.66 -5.08 10.27
C ALA A 79 7.36 -5.89 10.36
N LEU A 80 6.21 -5.24 10.27
CA LEU A 80 4.90 -5.90 10.33
C LEU A 80 4.69 -6.85 9.16
N SER A 81 5.10 -6.45 7.96
CA SER A 81 4.92 -7.23 6.74
C SER A 81 5.76 -8.52 6.74
N ALA A 82 6.87 -8.55 7.44
CA ALA A 82 7.69 -9.76 7.60
C ALA A 82 6.93 -10.89 8.32
N ALA A 83 5.98 -10.54 9.18
CA ALA A 83 5.16 -11.50 9.91
C ALA A 83 3.77 -11.72 9.27
N CYS A 84 3.15 -10.64 8.81
CA CYS A 84 1.79 -10.67 8.25
C CYS A 84 1.62 -9.53 7.23
N ALA A 85 1.53 -9.89 5.97
CA ALA A 85 1.37 -8.93 4.88
C ALA A 85 0.07 -8.12 4.98
N VAL A 86 -1.02 -8.72 5.46
CA VAL A 86 -2.30 -8.03 5.72
C VAL A 86 -2.10 -6.91 6.73
N THR A 87 -1.44 -7.17 7.85
CA THR A 87 -1.17 -6.17 8.89
C THR A 87 -0.24 -5.07 8.38
N GLY A 88 0.78 -5.42 7.61
CA GLY A 88 1.64 -4.45 6.94
C GLY A 88 0.87 -3.57 5.96
N ARG A 89 -0.04 -4.15 5.19
CA ARG A 89 -0.91 -3.40 4.26
C ARG A 89 -1.83 -2.43 5.01
N ILE A 90 -2.39 -2.82 6.13
CA ILE A 90 -3.19 -1.93 6.99
C ILE A 90 -2.34 -0.77 7.50
N ALA A 91 -1.11 -1.01 7.90
CA ALA A 91 -0.19 0.05 8.32
C ALA A 91 0.14 1.03 7.17
N VAL A 92 0.21 0.57 5.92
CA VAL A 92 0.30 1.46 4.74
C VAL A 92 -0.91 2.38 4.67
N GLU A 93 -2.09 1.83 4.66
CA GLU A 93 -3.34 2.56 4.42
C GLU A 93 -3.71 3.52 5.57
N THR A 94 -3.20 3.30 6.76
CA THR A 94 -3.41 4.18 7.93
C THR A 94 -2.33 5.27 8.08
N ASN A 95 -1.28 5.25 7.26
CA ASN A 95 -0.19 6.23 7.28
C ASN A 95 0.06 6.93 5.93
N MET A 96 -0.42 6.36 4.83
CA MET A 96 -0.13 6.79 3.46
C MET A 96 -1.41 6.80 2.62
N GLY A 97 -1.29 6.92 1.31
CA GLY A 97 -2.42 6.82 0.39
C GLY A 97 -3.47 7.91 0.59
N ALA A 98 -4.70 7.53 0.93
CA ALA A 98 -5.79 8.48 1.17
C ALA A 98 -5.47 9.45 2.32
N VAL A 99 -4.85 8.97 3.39
CA VAL A 99 -4.41 9.82 4.52
C VAL A 99 -3.46 10.90 4.03
N SER A 100 -2.48 10.56 3.20
CA SER A 100 -1.52 11.51 2.64
C SER A 100 -2.21 12.60 1.81
N ALA A 101 -3.14 12.22 0.93
CA ALA A 101 -3.87 13.15 0.09
C ALA A 101 -4.75 14.10 0.91
N ILE A 102 -5.45 13.58 1.91
CA ILE A 102 -6.32 14.38 2.77
C ILE A 102 -5.51 15.35 3.61
N MET A 103 -4.41 14.90 4.22
CA MET A 103 -3.54 15.77 5.04
C MET A 103 -2.85 16.87 4.22
N ALA A 104 -2.61 16.63 2.93
CA ALA A 104 -2.01 17.63 2.05
C ALA A 104 -3.02 18.62 1.48
N TYR A 105 -4.19 18.15 1.05
CA TYR A 105 -5.12 18.91 0.22
C TYR A 105 -6.50 19.13 0.84
N GLY A 106 -6.82 18.47 1.93
CA GLY A 106 -8.09 18.62 2.62
C GLY A 106 -8.23 19.98 3.30
N SER A 107 -9.49 20.41 3.55
CA SER A 107 -9.79 21.49 4.49
C SER A 107 -9.43 21.08 5.92
N ASP A 108 -9.40 22.03 6.84
CA ASP A 108 -9.14 21.73 8.27
C ASP A 108 -10.18 20.75 8.83
N GLU A 109 -11.45 20.90 8.44
CA GLU A 109 -12.53 20.00 8.83
C GLU A 109 -12.33 18.59 8.26
N GLN A 110 -11.95 18.48 6.98
CA GLN A 110 -11.67 17.20 6.34
C GLN A 110 -10.46 16.50 6.99
N LYS A 111 -9.40 17.25 7.26
CA LYS A 111 -8.19 16.74 7.94
C LYS A 111 -8.52 16.24 9.35
N LYS A 112 -9.27 17.06 10.13
CA LYS A 112 -9.67 16.70 11.49
C LYS A 112 -10.52 15.45 11.51
N MET A 113 -11.53 15.37 10.65
CA MET A 113 -12.41 14.21 10.52
C MET A 113 -11.62 12.94 10.17
N ALA A 114 -10.76 13.01 9.14
CA ALA A 114 -9.95 11.88 8.72
C ALA A 114 -8.97 11.44 9.82
N ALA A 115 -8.32 12.38 10.50
CA ALA A 115 -7.42 12.09 11.60
C ALA A 115 -8.14 11.38 12.75
N ASP A 116 -9.29 11.88 13.18
CA ASP A 116 -10.08 11.26 14.26
C ASP A 116 -10.48 9.83 13.91
N MET A 117 -10.91 9.59 12.68
CA MET A 117 -11.31 8.25 12.21
C MET A 117 -10.12 7.29 12.15
N VAL A 118 -8.99 7.72 11.56
CA VAL A 118 -7.79 6.88 11.44
C VAL A 118 -7.21 6.56 12.81
N LEU A 119 -7.09 7.54 13.69
CA LEU A 119 -6.56 7.33 15.05
C LEU A 119 -7.49 6.44 15.90
N ALA A 120 -8.78 6.41 15.58
CA ALA A 120 -9.72 5.45 16.17
C ALA A 120 -9.62 4.04 15.58
N GLY A 121 -8.87 3.85 14.51
CA GLY A 121 -8.60 2.55 13.90
C GLY A 121 -9.20 2.35 12.50
N ASP A 122 -9.83 3.36 11.91
CA ASP A 122 -10.31 3.23 10.53
C ASP A 122 -9.14 3.22 9.54
N LYS A 123 -9.25 2.38 8.56
CA LYS A 123 -8.37 2.30 7.42
C LYS A 123 -9.10 2.90 6.22
N PRO A 124 -8.81 4.14 5.82
CA PRO A 124 -9.48 4.74 4.68
C PRO A 124 -9.33 3.92 3.40
N ALA A 125 -10.38 3.85 2.62
CA ALA A 125 -10.36 3.24 1.30
C ALA A 125 -10.14 4.30 0.22
N ILE A 126 -9.24 4.04 -0.71
CA ILE A 126 -9.04 4.87 -1.90
C ILE A 126 -9.72 4.22 -3.11
N CYS A 127 -10.63 4.92 -3.77
CA CYS A 127 -11.47 4.38 -4.83
C CYS A 127 -11.10 5.03 -6.16
N ILE A 128 -10.15 4.42 -6.89
CA ILE A 128 -9.67 4.90 -8.20
C ILE A 128 -10.10 3.93 -9.30
N THR A 129 -9.69 2.67 -9.18
CA THR A 129 -9.83 1.63 -10.20
C THR A 129 -11.28 1.28 -10.49
N GLU A 130 -11.60 1.07 -11.77
CA GLU A 130 -12.89 0.60 -12.26
C GLU A 130 -12.70 -0.67 -13.10
N PRO A 131 -13.79 -1.43 -13.42
CA PRO A 131 -13.66 -2.65 -14.21
C PRO A 131 -12.88 -2.46 -15.52
N GLU A 132 -13.09 -1.35 -16.23
CA GLU A 132 -12.44 -1.05 -17.51
C GLU A 132 -11.40 0.08 -17.42
N ALA A 133 -11.02 0.51 -16.20
CA ALA A 133 -10.05 1.57 -15.97
C ALA A 133 -9.10 1.19 -14.82
N GLY A 134 -8.21 0.26 -15.11
CA GLY A 134 -7.10 -0.14 -14.22
C GLY A 134 -5.84 0.64 -14.55
N SER A 135 -5.04 0.18 -15.51
CA SER A 135 -3.82 0.86 -15.97
C SER A 135 -4.11 2.22 -16.60
N ASP A 136 -5.21 2.36 -17.32
CA ASP A 136 -5.74 3.64 -17.80
C ASP A 136 -6.72 4.24 -16.78
N ALA A 137 -6.21 4.70 -15.65
CA ALA A 137 -7.03 5.29 -14.59
C ALA A 137 -7.77 6.57 -15.03
N ASN A 138 -7.25 7.32 -16.01
CA ASN A 138 -7.93 8.48 -16.59
C ASN A 138 -9.20 8.11 -17.37
N GLY A 139 -9.28 6.88 -17.83
CA GLY A 139 -10.45 6.31 -18.51
C GLY A 139 -11.64 6.03 -17.59
N MET A 140 -11.57 6.39 -16.31
CA MET A 140 -12.66 6.18 -15.36
C MET A 140 -13.98 6.78 -15.86
N THR A 141 -15.07 6.12 -15.51
CA THR A 141 -16.43 6.52 -15.90
C THR A 141 -17.28 7.01 -14.74
N THR A 142 -16.86 6.78 -13.51
CA THR A 142 -17.53 7.32 -12.32
C THR A 142 -17.65 8.83 -12.44
N ARG A 143 -18.87 9.33 -12.27
CA ARG A 143 -19.26 10.70 -12.58
C ARG A 143 -19.86 11.40 -11.37
N ALA A 144 -19.45 12.63 -11.13
CA ALA A 144 -19.99 13.52 -10.12
C ALA A 144 -20.63 14.73 -10.82
N ASP A 145 -21.95 14.78 -10.83
CA ASP A 145 -22.71 15.87 -11.43
C ASP A 145 -23.08 16.91 -10.35
N LYS A 146 -22.69 18.15 -10.58
CA LYS A 146 -23.12 19.26 -9.72
C LYS A 146 -24.59 19.55 -9.92
N LYS A 147 -25.36 19.57 -8.83
CA LYS A 147 -26.78 19.89 -8.81
C LYS A 147 -27.06 20.88 -7.67
N GLY A 148 -27.10 22.16 -8.00
CA GLY A 148 -27.22 23.22 -7.00
C GLY A 148 -26.05 23.20 -6.02
N ASN A 149 -26.35 23.10 -4.75
CA ASN A 149 -25.35 23.05 -3.68
C ASN A 149 -25.01 21.59 -3.29
N ARG A 150 -24.98 20.66 -4.26
CA ARG A 150 -24.65 19.25 -4.02
C ARG A 150 -23.95 18.62 -5.22
N TYR A 151 -23.33 17.47 -5.00
CA TYR A 151 -22.84 16.58 -6.05
C TYR A 151 -23.57 15.25 -5.96
N VAL A 152 -24.00 14.73 -7.11
CA VAL A 152 -24.58 13.39 -7.23
C VAL A 152 -23.61 12.50 -7.98
N ILE A 153 -23.17 11.43 -7.33
CA ILE A 153 -22.15 10.53 -7.84
C ILE A 153 -22.78 9.21 -8.25
N ASN A 154 -22.47 8.79 -9.49
CA ASN A 154 -22.87 7.53 -10.07
C ASN A 154 -21.68 6.84 -10.71
N GLY A 155 -21.56 5.53 -10.53
CA GLY A 155 -20.51 4.72 -11.12
C GLY A 155 -20.20 3.47 -10.32
N ARG A 156 -19.13 2.81 -10.73
CA ARG A 156 -18.65 1.58 -10.10
C ARG A 156 -17.14 1.62 -9.95
N LYS A 157 -16.67 1.32 -8.75
CA LYS A 157 -15.26 1.07 -8.46
C LYS A 157 -15.01 -0.40 -8.22
N HIS A 158 -13.81 -0.87 -8.58
CA HIS A 158 -13.43 -2.27 -8.47
C HIS A 158 -12.03 -2.40 -7.87
N TRP A 159 -11.76 -3.50 -7.22
CA TRP A 159 -10.51 -3.76 -6.52
C TRP A 159 -10.22 -2.71 -5.42
N ILE A 160 -11.25 -2.39 -4.65
CA ILE A 160 -11.13 -1.40 -3.58
C ILE A 160 -10.72 -2.09 -2.29
N THR A 161 -9.46 -1.88 -1.92
CA THR A 161 -8.86 -2.44 -0.70
C THR A 161 -9.54 -1.86 0.54
N GLY A 162 -10.09 -2.74 1.36
CA GLY A 162 -10.83 -2.36 2.57
C GLY A 162 -12.31 -2.09 2.34
N GLY A 163 -12.84 -2.25 1.13
CA GLY A 163 -14.28 -2.12 0.89
C GLY A 163 -15.08 -3.06 1.78
N GLY A 164 -15.99 -2.52 2.57
CA GLY A 164 -16.79 -3.26 3.56
C GLY A 164 -16.26 -3.20 5.00
N VAL A 165 -14.96 -2.94 5.21
CA VAL A 165 -14.37 -2.72 6.55
C VAL A 165 -14.01 -1.25 6.78
N SER A 166 -13.54 -0.55 5.77
CA SER A 166 -13.28 0.90 5.83
C SER A 166 -14.59 1.69 5.99
N ARG A 167 -14.57 2.71 6.82
CA ARG A 167 -15.67 3.69 6.91
C ARG A 167 -15.42 4.88 6.00
N LEU A 168 -14.25 5.51 6.09
CA LEU A 168 -13.88 6.65 5.25
C LEU A 168 -13.43 6.19 3.86
N HIS A 169 -14.00 6.81 2.84
CA HIS A 169 -13.67 6.56 1.43
C HIS A 169 -13.23 7.86 0.76
N LEU A 170 -12.15 7.79 -0.02
CA LEU A 170 -11.74 8.85 -0.95
C LEU A 170 -12.04 8.36 -2.37
N ILE A 171 -13.06 8.94 -3.00
CA ILE A 171 -13.64 8.46 -4.25
C ILE A 171 -13.27 9.40 -5.38
N PHE A 172 -12.58 8.89 -6.39
CA PHE A 172 -12.22 9.65 -7.58
C PHE A 172 -13.34 9.58 -8.61
N ALA A 173 -13.75 10.74 -9.11
CA ALA A 173 -14.81 10.86 -10.11
C ALA A 173 -14.54 12.00 -11.08
N LYS A 174 -15.04 11.85 -12.31
CA LYS A 174 -15.10 12.94 -13.29
C LYS A 174 -16.16 13.93 -12.86
N VAL A 175 -15.78 15.18 -12.67
CA VAL A 175 -16.66 16.26 -12.19
C VAL A 175 -17.24 17.02 -13.37
N TYR A 176 -18.54 17.26 -13.30
CA TYR A 176 -19.29 18.02 -14.29
C TYR A 176 -20.06 19.15 -13.60
N ASP A 177 -20.07 20.33 -14.24
CA ASP A 177 -20.83 21.47 -13.76
C ASP A 177 -22.35 21.30 -13.97
N GLU A 178 -23.15 22.29 -13.55
CA GLU A 178 -24.60 22.26 -13.71
C GLU A 178 -25.07 22.22 -15.16
N LYS A 179 -24.22 22.62 -16.11
CA LYS A 179 -24.48 22.58 -17.55
C LYS A 179 -24.01 21.27 -18.20
N GLY A 180 -23.41 20.38 -17.42
CA GLY A 180 -22.85 19.13 -17.92
C GLY A 180 -21.47 19.27 -18.56
N SER A 181 -20.77 20.39 -18.35
CA SER A 181 -19.40 20.56 -18.85
C SER A 181 -18.39 19.89 -17.94
N TYR A 182 -17.43 19.18 -18.52
CA TYR A 182 -16.38 18.48 -17.79
C TYR A 182 -15.37 19.44 -17.16
N GLU A 183 -15.15 19.33 -15.85
CA GLU A 183 -14.26 20.21 -15.10
C GLU A 183 -12.92 19.55 -14.68
N GLY A 184 -12.83 18.23 -14.72
CA GLY A 184 -11.65 17.48 -14.30
C GLY A 184 -12.02 16.28 -13.43
N ILE A 185 -11.00 15.66 -12.78
CA ILE A 185 -11.18 14.57 -11.83
C ILE A 185 -10.97 15.12 -10.43
N GLY A 186 -11.95 14.89 -9.55
CA GLY A 186 -11.91 15.25 -8.13
C GLY A 186 -11.92 14.02 -7.23
N GLY A 187 -11.48 14.21 -5.99
CA GLY A 187 -11.59 13.23 -4.91
C GLY A 187 -12.70 13.65 -3.93
N PHE A 188 -13.64 12.75 -3.67
CA PHE A 188 -14.76 13.00 -2.77
C PHE A 188 -14.63 12.14 -1.51
N LEU A 189 -14.79 12.76 -0.35
CA LEU A 189 -14.85 12.05 0.92
C LEU A 189 -16.27 11.60 1.22
N ALA A 190 -16.44 10.34 1.57
CA ALA A 190 -17.72 9.80 2.02
C ALA A 190 -17.49 8.83 3.18
N ILE A 191 -18.38 8.86 4.17
CA ILE A 191 -18.42 7.90 5.27
C ILE A 191 -19.49 6.87 4.95
N ARG A 192 -19.09 5.62 4.82
CA ARG A 192 -19.94 4.52 4.31
C ARG A 192 -21.29 4.44 4.99
N ASP A 193 -21.31 4.50 6.32
CA ASP A 193 -22.54 4.30 7.09
C ASP A 193 -23.41 5.55 7.19
N GLU A 194 -22.91 6.68 6.71
CA GLU A 194 -23.59 7.99 6.78
C GLU A 194 -24.01 8.53 5.39
N THR A 195 -23.50 7.89 4.32
CA THR A 195 -23.72 8.36 2.94
C THR A 195 -24.61 7.37 2.18
N LYS A 196 -25.81 7.83 1.82
CA LYS A 196 -26.73 7.03 1.00
C LYS A 196 -26.17 6.86 -0.41
N GLY A 197 -26.43 5.70 -1.02
CA GLY A 197 -26.01 5.41 -2.39
C GLY A 197 -24.62 4.79 -2.54
N LEU A 198 -23.85 4.68 -1.46
CA LEU A 198 -22.60 3.91 -1.45
C LEU A 198 -22.91 2.46 -1.06
N LYS A 199 -22.67 1.51 -1.97
CA LYS A 199 -23.01 0.10 -1.78
C LYS A 199 -21.81 -0.79 -2.02
N ILE A 200 -21.47 -1.63 -1.04
CA ILE A 200 -20.50 -2.70 -1.22
C ILE A 200 -21.22 -3.89 -1.84
N THR A 201 -21.00 -4.17 -3.11
CA THR A 201 -21.79 -5.15 -3.87
C THR A 201 -21.10 -6.50 -4.04
N LYS A 202 -19.78 -6.56 -3.90
CA LYS A 202 -19.04 -7.81 -3.98
C LYS A 202 -17.71 -7.70 -3.25
N ARG A 203 -17.29 -8.78 -2.59
CA ARG A 203 -15.91 -9.01 -2.18
C ARG A 203 -15.28 -10.01 -3.15
N GLU A 204 -14.13 -9.65 -3.73
CA GLU A 204 -13.41 -10.54 -4.63
C GLU A 204 -12.67 -11.64 -3.87
N PRO A 205 -12.76 -12.90 -4.29
CA PRO A 205 -11.89 -13.94 -3.79
C PRO A 205 -10.48 -13.75 -4.32
N THR A 206 -9.51 -13.56 -3.45
CA THR A 206 -8.12 -13.29 -3.81
C THR A 206 -7.19 -14.44 -3.45
N MET A 207 -6.09 -14.58 -4.18
CA MET A 207 -5.10 -15.62 -3.92
C MET A 207 -4.31 -15.36 -2.64
N GLY A 208 -4.07 -14.10 -2.31
CA GLY A 208 -3.30 -13.64 -1.15
C GLY A 208 -3.91 -12.41 -0.53
N LEU A 209 -3.28 -11.91 0.54
CA LEU A 209 -3.80 -10.80 1.37
C LEU A 209 -5.26 -11.02 1.79
N ARG A 210 -5.61 -12.26 2.06
CA ARG A 210 -6.99 -12.73 2.17
C ARG A 210 -7.75 -12.13 3.35
N GLY A 211 -7.03 -11.64 4.37
CA GLY A 211 -7.62 -10.98 5.53
C GLY A 211 -8.05 -9.53 5.30
N ILE A 212 -7.75 -8.95 4.13
CA ILE A 212 -8.22 -7.61 3.78
C ILE A 212 -9.10 -7.69 2.53
N PRO A 213 -10.34 -7.15 2.56
CA PRO A 213 -11.22 -7.28 1.41
C PRO A 213 -10.76 -6.42 0.23
N GLU A 214 -10.95 -6.98 -0.96
CA GLU A 214 -10.92 -6.26 -2.22
C GLU A 214 -12.36 -6.24 -2.77
N ALA A 215 -12.94 -5.08 -2.91
CA ALA A 215 -14.38 -4.98 -3.15
C ALA A 215 -14.76 -4.28 -4.44
N VAL A 216 -15.97 -4.60 -4.92
CA VAL A 216 -16.73 -3.79 -5.86
C VAL A 216 -17.61 -2.86 -5.06
N ILE A 217 -17.58 -1.58 -5.40
CA ILE A 217 -18.41 -0.54 -4.78
C ILE A 217 -19.22 0.15 -5.87
N ASP A 218 -20.54 0.13 -5.72
CA ASP A 218 -21.46 0.86 -6.58
C ASP A 218 -21.90 2.16 -5.91
N PHE A 219 -21.91 3.23 -6.70
CA PHE A 219 -22.47 4.51 -6.33
C PHE A 219 -23.75 4.72 -7.14
N GLU A 220 -24.88 4.80 -6.43
CA GLU A 220 -26.21 4.97 -7.04
C GLU A 220 -26.84 6.23 -6.45
N ASP A 221 -26.84 7.29 -7.25
CA ASP A 221 -27.30 8.62 -6.83
C ASP A 221 -26.75 9.03 -5.46
N MET A 222 -25.46 8.74 -5.26
CA MET A 222 -24.77 9.09 -4.01
C MET A 222 -24.69 10.60 -3.90
N ASP A 223 -25.41 11.15 -2.95
CA ASP A 223 -25.56 12.60 -2.75
C ASP A 223 -24.62 13.10 -1.66
N VAL A 224 -23.69 13.98 -2.01
CA VAL A 224 -22.70 14.55 -1.09
C VAL A 224 -22.67 16.07 -1.17
N PRO A 225 -22.36 16.74 -0.04
CA PRO A 225 -22.22 18.21 -0.01
C PRO A 225 -20.93 18.64 -0.74
N PRO A 226 -20.82 19.92 -1.13
CA PRO A 226 -19.58 20.46 -1.71
C PRO A 226 -18.36 20.30 -0.80
N SER A 227 -18.57 20.29 0.52
CA SER A 227 -17.52 20.06 1.52
C SER A 227 -16.92 18.64 1.50
N ALA A 228 -17.53 17.71 0.75
CA ALA A 228 -16.94 16.38 0.51
C ALA A 228 -15.79 16.41 -0.51
N LEU A 229 -15.74 17.40 -1.39
CA LEU A 229 -14.73 17.50 -2.44
C LEU A 229 -13.39 17.97 -1.85
N VAL A 230 -12.36 17.19 -2.08
CA VAL A 230 -10.97 17.58 -1.80
C VAL A 230 -10.44 18.32 -3.02
N ILE A 231 -10.09 19.58 -2.85
CA ILE A 231 -9.63 20.46 -3.94
C ILE A 231 -8.12 20.67 -3.83
N PRO A 232 -7.30 20.03 -4.71
CA PRO A 232 -5.88 20.32 -4.77
C PRO A 232 -5.58 21.75 -5.19
N PRO A 233 -4.37 22.28 -4.88
CA PRO A 233 -4.03 23.69 -5.12
C PRO A 233 -4.18 24.17 -6.56
N ARG A 234 -3.99 23.27 -7.54
CA ARG A 234 -4.10 23.59 -8.98
C ARG A 234 -5.51 23.38 -9.55
N GLY A 235 -6.49 23.11 -8.68
CA GLY A 235 -7.89 22.91 -9.04
C GLY A 235 -8.18 21.58 -9.74
N LEU A 236 -9.42 21.38 -10.20
CA LEU A 236 -9.90 20.11 -10.75
C LEU A 236 -9.19 19.69 -12.05
N LYS A 237 -8.85 20.63 -12.91
CA LYS A 237 -8.15 20.33 -14.19
C LYS A 237 -6.80 19.63 -14.01
N LYS A 238 -6.12 19.90 -12.90
CA LYS A 238 -4.86 19.25 -12.50
C LYS A 238 -5.04 18.32 -11.28
N GLY A 239 -6.26 18.20 -10.79
CA GLY A 239 -6.56 17.50 -9.54
C GLY A 239 -6.12 16.05 -9.54
N PHE A 240 -6.33 15.34 -10.63
CA PHE A 240 -5.87 13.95 -10.75
C PHE A 240 -4.34 13.82 -10.64
N ALA A 241 -3.60 14.71 -11.30
CA ALA A 241 -2.14 14.72 -11.21
C ALA A 241 -1.64 15.01 -9.79
N ASP A 242 -2.27 15.96 -9.09
CA ASP A 242 -1.92 16.30 -7.71
C ASP A 242 -2.24 15.13 -6.75
N LEU A 243 -3.40 14.51 -6.88
CA LEU A 243 -3.78 13.34 -6.11
C LEU A 243 -2.85 12.15 -6.39
N MET A 244 -2.40 11.97 -7.64
CA MET A 244 -1.41 10.95 -7.98
C MET A 244 -0.02 11.27 -7.42
N THR A 245 0.33 12.53 -7.24
CA THR A 245 1.56 12.92 -6.54
C THR A 245 1.51 12.49 -5.07
N ALA A 246 0.39 12.73 -4.39
CA ALA A 246 0.18 12.23 -3.04
C ALA A 246 0.20 10.68 -2.98
N TYR A 247 -0.23 10.01 -4.04
CA TYR A 247 -0.23 8.55 -4.17
C TYR A 247 1.17 7.94 -4.26
N ASN A 248 2.22 8.73 -4.50
CA ASN A 248 3.59 8.22 -4.45
C ASN A 248 3.97 7.67 -3.07
N SER A 249 3.38 8.19 -1.99
CA SER A 249 3.54 7.60 -0.65
C SER A 249 3.00 6.17 -0.59
N GLN A 250 1.85 5.92 -1.20
CA GLN A 250 1.25 4.58 -1.32
C GLN A 250 2.14 3.61 -2.11
N ARG A 251 2.80 4.08 -3.16
CA ARG A 251 3.74 3.26 -3.95
C ARG A 251 4.95 2.84 -3.13
N VAL A 252 5.50 3.76 -2.34
CA VAL A 252 6.57 3.45 -1.37
C VAL A 252 6.07 2.46 -0.32
N GLY A 253 4.87 2.65 0.20
CA GLY A 253 4.24 1.73 1.15
C GLY A 253 4.05 0.32 0.57
N ALA A 254 3.56 0.21 -0.65
CA ALA A 254 3.41 -1.08 -1.35
C ALA A 254 4.76 -1.79 -1.55
N ALA A 255 5.78 -1.04 -1.99
CA ALA A 255 7.14 -1.57 -2.08
C ALA A 255 7.65 -2.07 -0.72
N THR A 256 7.33 -1.34 0.36
CA THR A 256 7.74 -1.70 1.72
C THR A 256 7.08 -3.00 2.19
N VAL A 257 5.81 -3.23 1.89
CA VAL A 257 5.16 -4.51 2.21
C VAL A 257 5.86 -5.67 1.51
N ALA A 258 6.14 -5.53 0.21
CA ALA A 258 6.88 -6.54 -0.54
C ALA A 258 8.28 -6.79 0.04
N LEU A 259 9.00 -5.72 0.43
CA LEU A 259 10.28 -5.80 1.11
C LEU A 259 10.19 -6.58 2.42
N GLY A 260 9.19 -6.30 3.24
CA GLY A 260 8.99 -6.99 4.52
C GLY A 260 8.67 -8.47 4.33
N ILE A 261 7.82 -8.83 3.38
CA ILE A 261 7.53 -10.24 3.05
C ILE A 261 8.82 -10.96 2.64
N ALA A 262 9.62 -10.34 1.76
CA ALA A 262 10.89 -10.89 1.30
C ALA A 262 11.89 -11.06 2.45
N GLU A 263 12.00 -10.08 3.34
CA GLU A 263 12.84 -10.17 4.55
C GLU A 263 12.42 -11.36 5.42
N GLY A 264 11.12 -11.49 5.71
CA GLY A 264 10.61 -12.60 6.51
C GLY A 264 10.90 -13.96 5.88
N ALA A 265 10.68 -14.09 4.58
CA ALA A 265 10.96 -15.34 3.85
C ALA A 265 12.46 -15.67 3.80
N TYR A 266 13.29 -14.66 3.54
CA TYR A 266 14.75 -14.82 3.54
C TYR A 266 15.27 -15.29 4.91
N GLN A 267 14.80 -14.68 6.00
CA GLN A 267 15.24 -15.08 7.34
C GLN A 267 14.83 -16.53 7.65
N LEU A 268 13.64 -16.94 7.27
CA LEU A 268 13.19 -18.33 7.41
C LEU A 268 14.10 -19.30 6.63
N ALA A 269 14.46 -18.96 5.39
CA ALA A 269 15.35 -19.79 4.58
C ALA A 269 16.76 -19.88 5.16
N LEU A 270 17.27 -18.76 5.66
CA LEU A 270 18.60 -18.70 6.30
C LEU A 270 18.63 -19.61 7.54
N ASP A 271 17.68 -19.45 8.45
CA ASP A 271 17.60 -20.25 9.68
C ASP A 271 17.37 -21.74 9.39
N TRP A 272 16.56 -22.03 8.38
CA TRP A 272 16.30 -23.41 7.96
C TRP A 272 17.53 -24.06 7.36
N SER A 273 18.32 -23.33 6.59
CA SER A 273 19.50 -23.84 5.92
C SER A 273 20.58 -24.35 6.90
N GLU A 274 20.62 -23.81 8.11
CA GLU A 274 21.50 -24.25 9.19
C GLU A 274 20.98 -25.50 9.89
N LYS A 275 19.65 -25.64 10.02
CA LYS A 275 19.00 -26.69 10.81
C LYS A 275 18.69 -27.94 9.99
N ARG A 276 18.45 -27.79 8.69
CA ARG A 276 18.11 -28.89 7.79
C ARG A 276 19.35 -29.62 7.33
N HIS A 277 19.39 -30.92 7.59
CA HIS A 277 20.49 -31.81 7.14
C HIS A 277 20.02 -32.70 6.00
N GLN A 278 20.80 -32.79 4.97
CA GLN A 278 20.73 -33.81 3.91
C GLN A 278 22.13 -34.22 3.49
N PHE A 279 22.26 -35.46 3.06
CA PHE A 279 23.60 -36.03 2.71
C PHE A 279 24.61 -35.90 3.86
N GLY A 280 24.14 -36.03 5.10
CA GLY A 280 24.97 -36.05 6.33
C GLY A 280 25.47 -34.69 6.80
N ARG A 281 24.98 -33.56 6.24
CA ARG A 281 25.41 -32.18 6.63
C ARG A 281 24.30 -31.16 6.50
N PRO A 282 24.44 -29.98 7.13
CA PRO A 282 23.49 -28.86 6.94
C PRO A 282 23.45 -28.45 5.47
N ILE A 283 22.25 -28.04 5.00
CA ILE A 283 22.11 -27.72 3.57
C ILE A 283 22.83 -26.43 3.17
N ASN A 284 23.14 -25.53 4.08
CA ASN A 284 23.97 -24.34 3.81
C ASN A 284 25.44 -24.64 3.53
N GLU A 285 25.89 -25.88 3.67
CA GLU A 285 27.23 -26.31 3.25
C GLU A 285 27.31 -26.64 1.74
N PHE A 286 26.18 -26.68 1.02
CA PHE A 286 26.19 -26.88 -0.42
C PHE A 286 26.36 -25.54 -1.14
N GLN A 287 27.41 -25.40 -1.94
CA GLN A 287 27.77 -24.15 -2.60
C GLN A 287 26.64 -23.54 -3.45
N GLY A 288 25.86 -24.37 -4.16
CA GLY A 288 24.72 -23.91 -4.94
C GLY A 288 23.64 -23.22 -4.09
N LEU A 289 23.44 -23.66 -2.84
CA LEU A 289 22.50 -23.03 -1.90
C LEU A 289 23.13 -21.78 -1.26
N GLN A 290 24.43 -21.75 -1.03
CA GLN A 290 25.16 -20.55 -0.57
C GLN A 290 24.99 -19.41 -1.58
N TRP A 291 25.12 -19.69 -2.87
CA TRP A 291 24.90 -18.69 -3.93
C TRP A 291 23.46 -18.16 -3.94
N LYS A 292 22.46 -19.01 -3.74
CA LYS A 292 21.06 -18.60 -3.64
C LYS A 292 20.82 -17.69 -2.42
N LEU A 293 21.39 -18.01 -1.27
CA LEU A 293 21.32 -17.16 -0.08
C LEU A 293 22.00 -15.79 -0.33
N ALA A 294 23.16 -15.80 -1.00
CA ALA A 294 23.86 -14.58 -1.36
C ALA A 294 23.02 -13.69 -2.32
N ASP A 295 22.44 -14.29 -3.36
CA ASP A 295 21.61 -13.57 -4.34
C ASP A 295 20.35 -12.98 -3.69
N MET A 296 19.68 -13.72 -2.80
CA MET A 296 18.56 -13.21 -2.03
C MET A 296 18.97 -12.01 -1.15
N SER A 297 20.11 -12.12 -0.46
CA SER A 297 20.67 -11.06 0.38
C SER A 297 21.01 -9.80 -0.42
N ILE A 298 21.64 -9.95 -1.59
CA ILE A 298 21.99 -8.83 -2.48
C ILE A 298 20.73 -8.09 -2.94
N LYS A 299 19.72 -8.82 -3.43
CA LYS A 299 18.46 -8.24 -3.88
C LYS A 299 17.71 -7.54 -2.74
N LEU A 300 17.70 -8.16 -1.56
CA LEU A 300 17.05 -7.58 -0.37
C LEU A 300 17.72 -6.28 0.07
N SER A 301 19.04 -6.24 0.08
CA SER A 301 19.80 -5.03 0.42
C SER A 301 19.58 -3.91 -0.60
N ALA A 302 19.59 -4.23 -1.90
CA ALA A 302 19.30 -3.27 -2.95
C ALA A 302 17.87 -2.72 -2.87
N ALA A 303 16.89 -3.61 -2.66
CA ALA A 303 15.48 -3.23 -2.48
C ALA A 303 15.30 -2.28 -1.29
N ARG A 304 15.91 -2.61 -0.15
CA ARG A 304 15.86 -1.77 1.05
C ARG A 304 16.47 -0.39 0.81
N ALA A 305 17.61 -0.33 0.15
CA ALA A 305 18.27 0.94 -0.19
C ALA A 305 17.38 1.82 -1.07
N LEU A 306 16.72 1.24 -2.08
CA LEU A 306 15.79 1.96 -2.95
C LEU A 306 14.55 2.44 -2.20
N VAL A 307 13.93 1.60 -1.38
CA VAL A 307 12.73 1.96 -0.60
C VAL A 307 13.04 3.06 0.40
N TYR A 308 14.13 2.95 1.15
CA TYR A 308 14.52 3.96 2.12
C TYR A 308 14.91 5.27 1.44
N GLY A 309 15.60 5.20 0.29
CA GLY A 309 15.92 6.37 -0.52
C GLY A 309 14.66 7.09 -1.03
N ALA A 310 13.69 6.34 -1.53
CA ALA A 310 12.41 6.89 -1.97
C ALA A 310 11.63 7.54 -0.81
N ALA A 311 11.61 6.91 0.36
CA ALA A 311 10.96 7.47 1.56
C ALA A 311 11.61 8.78 1.99
N ARG A 312 12.95 8.84 2.05
CA ARG A 312 13.71 10.06 2.41
C ARG A 312 13.51 11.18 1.41
N SER A 313 13.34 10.88 0.13
CA SER A 313 13.09 11.91 -0.88
C SER A 313 11.81 12.71 -0.65
N GLY A 314 10.89 12.20 0.15
CA GLY A 314 9.64 12.84 0.51
C GLY A 314 9.69 13.73 1.75
N GLU A 315 10.88 13.97 2.31
CA GLU A 315 11.02 14.88 3.45
C GLU A 315 10.53 16.29 3.11
N GLY A 316 9.56 16.78 3.89
CA GLY A 316 8.91 18.07 3.63
C GLY A 316 7.88 18.07 2.50
N GLY A 317 7.54 16.93 1.92
CA GLY A 317 6.57 16.80 0.83
C GLY A 317 6.17 15.36 0.57
N PHE A 318 6.06 14.99 -0.70
CA PHE A 318 5.79 13.61 -1.11
C PHE A 318 7.05 12.95 -1.67
N PRO A 319 7.15 11.61 -1.59
CA PRO A 319 8.22 10.88 -2.25
C PRO A 319 8.35 11.24 -3.72
N ASP A 320 9.59 11.35 -4.19
CA ASP A 320 9.88 11.60 -5.59
C ASP A 320 9.27 10.51 -6.49
N MET A 321 8.62 10.91 -7.56
CA MET A 321 7.90 10.02 -8.46
C MET A 321 8.80 8.98 -9.11
N LEU A 322 9.99 9.39 -9.57
CA LEU A 322 10.94 8.48 -10.21
C LEU A 322 11.48 7.46 -9.21
N LEU A 323 11.92 7.93 -8.03
CA LEU A 323 12.46 7.07 -6.99
C LEU A 323 11.38 6.10 -6.45
N ALA A 324 10.16 6.58 -6.24
CA ALA A 324 9.03 5.73 -5.79
C ALA A 324 8.71 4.64 -6.83
N ALA A 325 8.69 4.98 -8.12
CA ALA A 325 8.45 4.01 -9.19
C ALA A 325 9.58 2.98 -9.30
N GLN A 326 10.83 3.42 -9.28
CA GLN A 326 12.00 2.52 -9.32
C GLN A 326 12.01 1.57 -8.10
N ALA A 327 11.79 2.09 -6.91
CA ALA A 327 11.72 1.30 -5.69
C ALA A 327 10.61 0.24 -5.78
N LYS A 328 9.43 0.61 -6.23
CA LYS A 328 8.28 -0.29 -6.32
C LYS A 328 8.49 -1.39 -7.36
N VAL A 329 9.00 -1.05 -8.54
CA VAL A 329 9.27 -2.05 -9.60
C VAL A 329 10.33 -3.05 -9.13
N PHE A 330 11.50 -2.56 -8.72
CA PHE A 330 12.61 -3.43 -8.33
C PHE A 330 12.23 -4.31 -7.13
N THR A 331 11.64 -3.72 -6.09
CA THR A 331 11.32 -4.44 -4.85
C THR A 331 10.24 -5.50 -5.07
N SER A 332 9.16 -5.17 -5.79
CA SER A 332 8.06 -6.12 -6.02
C SER A 332 8.51 -7.35 -6.84
N GLU A 333 9.29 -7.14 -7.88
CA GLU A 333 9.82 -8.23 -8.71
C GLU A 333 10.87 -9.06 -7.96
N SER A 334 11.80 -8.40 -7.25
CA SER A 334 12.81 -9.06 -6.43
C SER A 334 12.21 -9.86 -5.28
N ALA A 335 11.15 -9.31 -4.64
CA ALA A 335 10.47 -9.99 -3.55
C ALA A 335 9.82 -11.31 -3.99
N ILE A 336 9.19 -11.35 -5.16
CA ILE A 336 8.65 -12.59 -5.74
C ILE A 336 9.76 -13.63 -5.89
N GLN A 337 10.92 -13.23 -6.42
CA GLN A 337 12.04 -14.13 -6.60
C GLN A 337 12.59 -14.64 -5.27
N ILE A 338 12.78 -13.75 -4.29
CA ILE A 338 13.28 -14.10 -2.95
C ILE A 338 12.32 -15.07 -2.26
N VAL A 339 11.03 -14.79 -2.26
CA VAL A 339 10.03 -15.66 -1.61
C VAL A 339 9.95 -17.02 -2.29
N ASN A 340 10.02 -17.08 -3.63
CA ASN A 340 10.03 -18.32 -4.38
C ASN A 340 11.26 -19.18 -4.04
N GLU A 341 12.46 -18.58 -4.00
CA GLU A 341 13.68 -19.28 -3.61
C GLU A 341 13.65 -19.73 -2.15
N ALA A 342 13.16 -18.89 -1.23
CA ALA A 342 13.01 -19.25 0.17
C ALA A 342 12.09 -20.46 0.37
N LEU A 343 10.95 -20.49 -0.33
CA LEU A 343 10.04 -21.63 -0.34
C LEU A 343 10.76 -22.90 -0.82
N GLN A 344 11.56 -22.79 -1.88
CA GLN A 344 12.30 -23.92 -2.44
C GLN A 344 13.29 -24.51 -1.43
N PHE A 345 13.92 -23.71 -0.56
CA PHE A 345 14.79 -24.17 0.52
C PHE A 345 14.12 -25.18 1.46
N PHE A 346 12.82 -25.02 1.67
CA PHE A 346 12.04 -25.89 2.55
C PHE A 346 11.57 -27.18 1.87
N GLY A 347 11.72 -27.28 0.55
CA GLY A 347 11.24 -28.44 -0.21
C GLY A 347 9.74 -28.68 0.02
N ALA A 348 9.33 -29.91 0.24
CA ALA A 348 7.93 -30.28 0.49
C ALA A 348 7.27 -29.52 1.66
N ARG A 349 8.06 -29.15 2.67
CA ARG A 349 7.55 -28.37 3.81
C ARG A 349 7.19 -26.96 3.40
N GLY A 350 7.88 -26.33 2.44
CA GLY A 350 7.54 -25.02 1.90
C GLY A 350 6.20 -25.01 1.14
N TYR A 351 5.80 -26.15 0.61
CA TYR A 351 4.54 -26.36 -0.09
C TYR A 351 3.36 -26.59 0.87
N SER A 352 3.63 -26.86 2.14
CA SER A 352 2.62 -27.09 3.17
C SER A 352 2.10 -25.78 3.75
N ARG A 353 0.80 -25.72 4.02
CA ARG A 353 0.16 -24.60 4.73
C ARG A 353 0.48 -24.54 6.24
N GLU A 354 1.20 -25.52 6.77
CA GLU A 354 1.70 -25.49 8.15
C GLU A 354 2.81 -24.46 8.36
N LEU A 355 3.48 -24.04 7.27
CA LEU A 355 4.51 -23.03 7.27
C LEU A 355 4.06 -21.77 6.50
N PRO A 356 4.63 -20.59 6.80
CA PRO A 356 4.15 -19.33 6.23
C PRO A 356 4.54 -19.11 4.76
N LEU A 357 5.47 -19.87 4.20
CA LEU A 357 6.09 -19.59 2.89
C LEU A 357 5.09 -19.64 1.73
N GLU A 358 4.15 -20.58 1.72
CA GLU A 358 3.14 -20.66 0.66
C GLU A 358 2.18 -19.46 0.72
N ARG A 359 1.83 -18.97 1.93
CA ARG A 359 1.07 -17.75 2.13
C ARG A 359 1.88 -16.53 1.64
N MET A 360 3.16 -16.43 2.01
CA MET A 360 4.04 -15.37 1.56
C MET A 360 4.15 -15.32 0.03
N ALA A 361 4.23 -16.49 -0.62
CA ALA A 361 4.27 -16.59 -2.08
C ALA A 361 2.97 -16.08 -2.74
N ARG A 362 1.82 -16.32 -2.11
CA ARG A 362 0.52 -15.80 -2.57
C ARG A 362 0.40 -14.29 -2.31
N ASP A 363 0.79 -13.84 -1.14
CA ASP A 363 0.68 -12.44 -0.72
C ASP A 363 1.57 -11.51 -1.55
N VAL A 364 2.83 -11.91 -1.78
CA VAL A 364 3.81 -11.06 -2.49
C VAL A 364 3.44 -10.82 -3.94
N ARG A 365 2.68 -11.72 -4.55
CA ARG A 365 2.31 -11.64 -5.97
C ARG A 365 1.49 -10.40 -6.33
N MET A 366 0.74 -9.85 -5.39
CA MET A 366 -0.08 -8.65 -5.58
C MET A 366 0.75 -7.40 -5.95
N PHE A 367 1.99 -7.29 -5.46
CA PHE A 367 2.72 -6.03 -5.49
C PHE A 367 3.34 -5.65 -6.85
N THR A 368 3.35 -6.55 -7.83
CA THR A 368 3.61 -6.20 -9.24
C THR A 368 2.35 -5.75 -9.98
N ILE A 369 1.19 -5.83 -9.35
CA ILE A 369 -0.12 -5.55 -9.94
C ILE A 369 -0.73 -4.28 -9.35
N GLY A 370 -0.98 -4.24 -8.05
CA GLY A 370 -1.64 -3.13 -7.38
C GLY A 370 -0.76 -1.90 -7.21
N GLY A 371 -1.39 -0.72 -7.18
CA GLY A 371 -0.67 0.55 -7.00
C GLY A 371 0.09 1.03 -8.25
N GLY A 372 -0.38 0.65 -9.42
CA GLY A 372 0.30 0.74 -10.71
C GLY A 372 1.11 -0.53 -10.98
N THR A 373 0.79 -1.22 -12.08
CA THR A 373 1.54 -2.43 -12.46
C THR A 373 3.03 -2.11 -12.64
N ALA A 374 3.88 -3.13 -12.55
CA ALA A 374 5.31 -2.97 -12.81
C ALA A 374 5.58 -2.41 -14.22
N GLU A 375 4.72 -2.74 -15.18
CA GLU A 375 4.78 -2.22 -16.56
C GLU A 375 4.39 -0.73 -16.61
N VAL A 376 3.27 -0.33 -15.99
CA VAL A 376 2.84 1.07 -15.92
C VAL A 376 3.90 1.93 -15.22
N LEU A 377 4.52 1.44 -14.16
CA LEU A 377 5.57 2.17 -13.46
C LEU A 377 6.86 2.28 -14.29
N ARG A 378 7.16 1.31 -15.15
CA ARG A 378 8.24 1.46 -16.14
C ARG A 378 7.98 2.59 -17.13
N ASN A 379 6.72 2.79 -17.52
CA ASN A 379 6.35 3.97 -18.33
C ASN A 379 6.56 5.28 -17.55
N VAL A 380 6.25 5.29 -16.26
CA VAL A 380 6.53 6.45 -15.39
C VAL A 380 8.04 6.74 -15.32
N VAL A 381 8.86 5.70 -15.12
CA VAL A 381 10.32 5.83 -15.09
C VAL A 381 10.84 6.35 -16.44
N ALA A 382 10.44 5.74 -17.54
CA ALA A 382 10.89 6.16 -18.89
C ALA A 382 10.47 7.60 -19.20
N GLY A 383 9.23 7.97 -18.88
CA GLY A 383 8.74 9.34 -19.08
C GLY A 383 9.51 10.38 -18.28
N ALA A 384 9.87 10.06 -17.02
CA ALA A 384 10.69 10.94 -16.19
C ALA A 384 12.12 11.12 -16.75
N LEU A 385 12.75 10.02 -17.15
CA LEU A 385 14.10 10.05 -17.73
C LEU A 385 14.16 10.80 -19.06
N LEU A 386 13.18 10.58 -19.93
CA LEU A 386 13.11 11.20 -21.26
C LEU A 386 12.49 12.60 -21.22
N LYS A 387 11.97 13.03 -20.06
CA LYS A 387 11.25 14.31 -19.89
C LYS A 387 10.11 14.48 -20.90
N LYS A 388 9.41 13.39 -21.20
CA LYS A 388 8.32 13.32 -22.17
C LYS A 388 7.13 12.57 -21.58
N LYS A 389 5.92 13.06 -21.90
CA LYS A 389 4.73 12.24 -21.74
C LYS A 389 4.75 11.19 -22.86
N LEU A 390 4.75 9.92 -22.47
CA LEU A 390 4.72 8.81 -23.41
C LEU A 390 3.25 8.36 -23.55
N PRO A 391 2.60 8.71 -24.68
CA PRO A 391 1.22 8.34 -24.88
C PRO A 391 1.07 6.82 -24.99
N GLN A 392 0.04 6.30 -24.36
CA GLN A 392 -0.30 4.86 -24.37
C GLN A 392 -1.56 4.59 -25.19
N THR A 393 -2.19 5.63 -25.69
CA THR A 393 -3.35 5.55 -26.57
C THR A 393 -2.94 5.45 -28.05
N ARG A 394 -3.76 4.83 -28.86
CA ARG A 394 -3.52 4.68 -30.30
C ARG A 394 -3.30 6.03 -31.00
N ASP A 395 -4.07 7.04 -30.62
CA ASP A 395 -4.00 8.39 -31.20
C ASP A 395 -2.69 9.12 -30.86
N GLY A 396 -1.95 8.63 -29.89
CA GLY A 396 -0.64 9.18 -29.51
C GLY A 396 0.53 8.74 -30.36
N TRP A 397 0.29 7.86 -31.35
CA TRP A 397 1.32 7.33 -32.27
C TRP A 397 1.22 7.92 -33.69
N ASN A 398 0.28 8.82 -33.91
CA ASN A 398 0.08 9.53 -35.20
C ASN A 398 0.79 10.87 -35.24
#